data_3815a17ae8a5e0b9b0ec1df320abbeae
#
_entry.id   3815a17ae8a5e0b9b0ec1df320abbeae
#
_cell.length_a   1.000
_cell.length_b   1.000
_cell.length_c   1.000
_cell.angle_alpha   90.00
_cell.angle_beta   90.00
_cell.angle_gamma   90.00
#
_symmetry.space_group_name_H-M   'P 1'
#
loop_
_entity.id
_entity.type
_entity.pdbx_description
1 polymer ?
#
loop_
_entity_poly.entity_id
_entity_poly.type
_entity_poly.pdbx_seq_one_letter_code
_entity_poly.pdbx_strand_id
1 'polypeptide(L)'
;NILSHDVLRIERLITDYSQMLKDEVALSKEKMKKINIEPIIQSVVEDYNNIQTVKKNIKIHYENDGNEKYIINGIENRIEQIITNLLDNSISFSKEGQNIFVNISSSFDRKIIVKIIDEGQGFKENDTTKIFKRFYSNRPDKFGEHSGLGLNIVKNLVDLHNASIKATNRLSQKGASMEIIFPKV
;
A
#
# COMPACT_ATOMS: atom_id res chain seq x y z
N ASN A 1 4.22 -22.20 22.98
CA ASN A 1 2.85 -22.37 23.47
C ASN A 1 1.89 -21.91 22.37
N ILE A 2 1.25 -22.87 21.69
CA ILE A 2 0.35 -22.63 20.54
C ILE A 2 -0.82 -21.72 20.96
N LEU A 3 -1.40 -21.94 22.14
CA LEU A 3 -2.52 -21.16 22.68
C LEU A 3 -2.20 -19.67 22.85
N SER A 4 -1.01 -19.29 23.33
CA SER A 4 -0.67 -17.87 23.50
C SER A 4 -0.44 -17.15 22.17
N HIS A 5 -0.01 -17.85 21.15
CA HIS A 5 0.16 -17.31 19.82
C HIS A 5 -1.20 -17.07 19.12
N ASP A 6 -2.15 -18.00 19.31
CA ASP A 6 -3.51 -17.87 18.77
C ASP A 6 -4.30 -16.75 19.46
N VAL A 7 -4.13 -16.56 20.77
CA VAL A 7 -4.75 -15.44 21.52
C VAL A 7 -4.23 -14.10 21.02
N LEU A 8 -2.92 -13.92 20.91
CA LEU A 8 -2.32 -12.67 20.38
C LEU A 8 -2.78 -12.37 18.96
N ARG A 9 -3.02 -13.40 18.16
CA ARG A 9 -3.54 -13.27 16.81
C ARG A 9 -4.98 -12.77 16.81
N ILE A 10 -5.83 -13.34 17.67
CA ILE A 10 -7.24 -12.94 17.80
C ILE A 10 -7.31 -11.49 18.29
N GLU A 11 -6.50 -11.11 19.28
CA GLU A 11 -6.43 -9.74 19.78
C GLU A 11 -6.06 -8.74 18.66
N ARG A 12 -5.06 -9.06 17.82
CA ARG A 12 -4.71 -8.23 16.66
C ARG A 12 -5.86 -8.13 15.66
N LEU A 13 -6.48 -9.25 15.30
CA LEU A 13 -7.62 -9.25 14.38
C LEU A 13 -8.77 -8.40 14.88
N ILE A 14 -9.08 -8.46 16.19
CA ILE A 14 -10.12 -7.64 16.81
C ILE A 14 -9.71 -6.16 16.78
N THR A 15 -8.46 -5.85 17.11
CA THR A 15 -7.95 -4.48 17.10
C THR A 15 -7.98 -3.88 15.70
N ASP A 16 -7.45 -4.59 14.71
CA ASP A 16 -7.41 -4.15 13.31
C ASP A 16 -8.83 -4.00 12.74
N TYR A 17 -9.74 -4.93 13.05
CA TYR A 17 -11.13 -4.84 12.63
C TYR A 17 -11.86 -3.66 13.28
N SER A 18 -11.64 -3.43 14.58
CA SER A 18 -12.20 -2.29 15.30
C SER A 18 -11.69 -0.97 14.75
N GLN A 19 -10.40 -0.90 14.39
CA GLN A 19 -9.83 0.28 13.75
C GLN A 19 -10.44 0.52 12.37
N MET A 20 -10.60 -0.54 11.56
CA MET A 20 -11.25 -0.45 10.25
C MET A 20 -12.68 0.09 10.35
N LEU A 21 -13.47 -0.36 11.35
CA LEU A 21 -14.83 0.15 11.57
C LEU A 21 -14.84 1.62 11.98
N LYS A 22 -13.89 2.04 12.84
CA LYS A 22 -13.73 3.45 13.21
C LYS A 22 -13.38 4.29 11.99
N ASP A 23 -12.51 3.80 11.13
CA ASP A 23 -12.12 4.46 9.89
C ASP A 23 -13.31 4.59 8.93
N GLU A 24 -14.13 3.56 8.77
CA GLU A 24 -15.37 3.64 7.96
C GLU A 24 -16.34 4.73 8.47
N VAL A 25 -16.49 4.87 9.78
CA VAL A 25 -17.31 5.93 10.39
C VAL A 25 -16.67 7.31 10.20
N ALA A 26 -15.36 7.43 10.35
CA ALA A 26 -14.63 8.67 10.15
C ALA A 26 -14.70 9.13 8.68
N LEU A 27 -14.60 8.22 7.72
CA LEU A 27 -14.71 8.50 6.28
C LEU A 27 -16.02 9.22 5.91
N SER A 28 -17.12 8.95 6.61
CA SER A 28 -18.41 9.62 6.36
C SER A 28 -18.40 11.12 6.67
N LYS A 29 -17.42 11.61 7.45
CA LYS A 29 -17.26 13.01 7.89
C LYS A 29 -16.14 13.75 7.17
N GLU A 30 -15.24 13.04 6.51
CA GLU A 30 -14.10 13.63 5.81
C GLU A 30 -14.52 14.17 4.43
N LYS A 31 -14.02 15.38 4.09
CA LYS A 31 -14.36 16.03 2.82
C LYS A 31 -13.19 15.93 1.85
N MET A 32 -13.49 15.51 0.63
CA MET A 32 -12.57 15.58 -0.49
C MET A 32 -12.18 17.02 -0.81
N LYS A 33 -10.92 17.28 -1.05
CA LYS A 33 -10.38 18.57 -1.49
C LYS A 33 -9.29 18.37 -2.52
N LYS A 34 -8.98 19.42 -3.30
CA LYS A 34 -7.85 19.38 -4.22
C LYS A 34 -6.55 19.32 -3.43
N ILE A 35 -5.79 18.25 -3.59
CA ILE A 35 -4.52 18.00 -2.92
C ILE A 35 -3.44 17.62 -3.93
N ASN A 36 -2.20 18.01 -3.66
CA ASN A 36 -1.04 17.48 -4.37
C ASN A 36 -0.53 16.24 -3.62
N ILE A 37 -0.58 15.08 -4.25
CA ILE A 37 -0.22 13.81 -3.58
C ILE A 37 1.29 13.57 -3.56
N GLU A 38 2.08 14.27 -4.36
CA GLU A 38 3.53 14.09 -4.41
C GLU A 38 4.23 14.33 -3.06
N PRO A 39 4.02 15.50 -2.38
CA PRO A 39 4.67 15.74 -1.07
C PRO A 39 4.27 14.72 -0.02
N ILE A 40 3.03 14.21 -0.07
CA ILE A 40 2.53 13.19 0.87
C ILE A 40 3.30 11.88 0.65
N ILE A 41 3.44 11.44 -0.60
CA ILE A 41 4.15 10.21 -0.95
C ILE A 41 5.63 10.33 -0.58
N GLN A 42 6.26 11.46 -0.90
CA GLN A 42 7.67 11.71 -0.59
C GLN A 42 7.91 11.67 0.92
N SER A 43 7.08 12.34 1.72
CA SER A 43 7.18 12.34 3.19
C SER A 43 7.10 10.93 3.76
N VAL A 44 6.15 10.12 3.30
CA VAL A 44 6.03 8.72 3.75
C VAL A 44 7.28 7.92 3.39
N VAL A 45 7.82 8.08 2.18
CA VAL A 45 9.04 7.37 1.76
C VAL A 45 10.25 7.77 2.63
N GLU A 46 10.40 9.06 2.93
CA GLU A 46 11.47 9.57 3.80
C GLU A 46 11.36 9.00 5.21
N ASP A 47 10.16 8.98 5.80
CA ASP A 47 9.92 8.40 7.13
C ASP A 47 10.26 6.91 7.17
N TYR A 48 9.88 6.17 6.15
CA TYR A 48 10.19 4.74 6.06
C TYR A 48 11.69 4.49 5.90
N ASN A 49 12.40 5.28 5.09
CA ASN A 49 13.85 5.17 4.96
C ASN A 49 14.58 5.49 6.28
N ASN A 50 14.04 6.39 7.09
CA ASN A 50 14.63 6.76 8.36
C ASN A 50 14.39 5.74 9.50
N ILE A 51 13.25 5.05 9.51
CA ILE A 51 12.78 4.26 10.67
C ILE A 51 12.70 2.76 10.36
N GLN A 52 12.02 2.38 9.30
CA GLN A 52 11.61 0.99 9.04
C GLN A 52 12.66 0.17 8.29
N THR A 53 13.43 0.81 7.43
CA THR A 53 14.34 0.13 6.51
C THR A 53 15.65 -0.30 7.15
N VAL A 54 16.02 0.34 8.26
CA VAL A 54 17.29 0.07 8.99
C VAL A 54 17.37 -1.40 9.45
N LYS A 55 16.25 -2.00 9.88
CA LYS A 55 16.26 -3.39 10.41
C LYS A 55 16.52 -4.45 9.36
N LYS A 56 16.13 -4.21 8.08
CA LYS A 56 16.27 -5.16 6.97
C LYS A 56 17.22 -4.67 5.87
N ASN A 57 17.90 -3.55 6.07
CA ASN A 57 18.75 -2.92 5.05
C ASN A 57 18.03 -2.82 3.68
N ILE A 58 16.72 -2.52 3.69
CA ILE A 58 15.91 -2.27 2.50
C ILE A 58 16.00 -0.78 2.18
N LYS A 59 16.16 -0.44 0.90
CA LYS A 59 16.12 0.95 0.44
C LYS A 59 14.86 1.20 -0.37
N ILE A 60 14.18 2.31 -0.09
CA ILE A 60 13.03 2.77 -0.85
C ILE A 60 13.47 3.94 -1.72
N HIS A 61 13.43 3.75 -3.02
CA HIS A 61 13.75 4.76 -4.03
C HIS A 61 12.47 5.47 -4.45
N TYR A 62 12.50 6.79 -4.46
CA TYR A 62 11.40 7.62 -4.93
C TYR A 62 11.78 8.33 -6.22
N GLU A 63 10.91 8.28 -7.23
CA GLU A 63 11.10 8.94 -8.50
C GLU A 63 9.77 9.56 -8.98
N ASN A 64 9.86 10.75 -9.61
CA ASN A 64 8.76 11.37 -10.30
C ASN A 64 9.17 11.72 -11.74
N ASP A 65 8.20 11.96 -12.62
CA ASP A 65 8.45 12.30 -14.03
C ASP A 65 8.84 13.77 -14.23
N GLY A 66 8.95 14.57 -13.17
CA GLY A 66 9.51 15.92 -13.16
C GLY A 66 8.62 17.01 -13.74
N ASN A 67 7.44 16.69 -14.25
CA ASN A 67 6.76 17.61 -15.15
C ASN A 67 5.65 18.44 -14.54
N GLU A 68 4.99 18.04 -13.46
CA GLU A 68 3.80 18.76 -13.01
C GLU A 68 3.40 18.50 -11.56
N LYS A 69 2.46 19.29 -11.07
CA LYS A 69 1.74 19.03 -9.81
C LYS A 69 0.78 17.86 -10.00
N TYR A 70 0.85 16.90 -9.10
CA TYR A 70 -0.01 15.70 -9.10
C TYR A 70 -1.28 15.94 -8.27
N ILE A 71 -2.19 16.77 -8.82
CA ILE A 71 -3.40 17.23 -8.15
C ILE A 71 -4.55 16.24 -8.36
N ILE A 72 -5.10 15.75 -7.26
CA ILE A 72 -6.33 14.93 -7.25
C ILE A 72 -7.38 15.57 -6.34
N ASN A 73 -8.62 15.11 -6.46
CA ASN A 73 -9.63 15.35 -5.42
C ASN A 73 -9.54 14.22 -4.40
N GLY A 74 -9.09 14.51 -3.18
CA GLY A 74 -8.76 13.47 -2.22
C GLY A 74 -8.69 13.94 -0.76
N ILE A 75 -8.32 13.02 0.10
CA ILE A 75 -8.16 13.17 1.55
C ILE A 75 -6.73 12.81 1.91
N GLU A 76 -5.94 13.77 2.41
CA GLU A 76 -4.49 13.65 2.61
C GLU A 76 -4.10 12.44 3.46
N ASN A 77 -4.67 12.29 4.67
CA ASN A 77 -4.38 11.17 5.57
C ASN A 77 -4.80 9.81 4.98
N ARG A 78 -5.73 9.76 4.04
CA ARG A 78 -6.14 8.52 3.37
C ARG A 78 -5.18 8.14 2.24
N ILE A 79 -4.63 9.13 1.54
CA ILE A 79 -3.53 8.88 0.60
C ILE A 79 -2.30 8.37 1.36
N GLU A 80 -1.93 9.01 2.48
CA GLU A 80 -0.87 8.54 3.36
C GLU A 80 -1.11 7.07 3.79
N GLN A 81 -2.32 6.74 4.25
CA GLN A 81 -2.70 5.38 4.66
C GLN A 81 -2.59 4.36 3.52
N ILE A 82 -2.95 4.74 2.29
CA ILE A 82 -2.77 3.88 1.10
C ILE A 82 -1.28 3.55 0.92
N ILE A 83 -0.42 4.57 0.90
CA ILE A 83 1.02 4.39 0.64
C ILE A 83 1.67 3.58 1.76
N THR A 84 1.38 3.90 3.02
CA THR A 84 1.86 3.18 4.20
C THR A 84 1.52 1.68 4.13
N ASN A 85 0.25 1.33 3.87
CA ASN A 85 -0.17 -0.07 3.77
C ASN A 85 0.53 -0.82 2.61
N LEU A 86 0.77 -0.15 1.49
CA LEU A 86 1.48 -0.75 0.36
C LEU A 86 2.97 -0.93 0.65
N LEU A 87 3.62 0.03 1.30
CA LEU A 87 5.02 -0.09 1.71
C LEU A 87 5.22 -1.17 2.78
N ASP A 88 4.36 -1.23 3.80
CA ASP A 88 4.39 -2.30 4.81
C ASP A 88 4.29 -3.68 4.16
N ASN A 89 3.39 -3.81 3.18
CA ASN A 89 3.24 -5.04 2.43
C ASN A 89 4.53 -5.36 1.65
N SER A 90 5.08 -4.41 0.89
CA SER A 90 6.31 -4.59 0.11
C SER A 90 7.51 -4.95 0.99
N ILE A 91 7.73 -4.24 2.12
CA ILE A 91 8.80 -4.52 3.08
C ILE A 91 8.65 -5.92 3.68
N SER A 92 7.42 -6.33 3.97
CA SER A 92 7.17 -7.62 4.59
C SER A 92 7.48 -8.81 3.66
N PHE A 93 7.32 -8.64 2.34
CA PHE A 93 7.65 -9.65 1.33
C PHE A 93 9.09 -9.54 0.81
N SER A 94 9.78 -8.45 1.09
CA SER A 94 11.17 -8.24 0.70
C SER A 94 12.13 -8.92 1.66
N LYS A 95 13.26 -9.39 1.12
CA LYS A 95 14.40 -9.90 1.87
C LYS A 95 15.36 -8.75 2.21
N GLU A 96 16.29 -9.04 3.12
CA GLU A 96 17.39 -8.12 3.45
C GLU A 96 18.19 -7.71 2.19
N GLY A 97 18.48 -6.41 2.10
CA GLY A 97 19.26 -5.82 1.00
C GLY A 97 18.50 -5.63 -0.32
N GLN A 98 17.20 -5.96 -0.38
CA GLN A 98 16.37 -5.69 -1.55
C GLN A 98 15.89 -4.24 -1.60
N ASN A 99 15.45 -3.81 -2.79
CA ASN A 99 14.97 -2.45 -3.02
C ASN A 99 13.44 -2.44 -3.24
N ILE A 100 12.85 -1.29 -2.91
CA ILE A 100 11.47 -0.93 -3.25
C ILE A 100 11.53 0.37 -4.04
N PHE A 101 10.74 0.47 -5.11
CA PHE A 101 10.67 1.65 -5.96
C PHE A 101 9.27 2.23 -5.88
N VAL A 102 9.18 3.54 -5.62
CA VAL A 102 7.93 4.31 -5.58
C VAL A 102 8.01 5.34 -6.68
N ASN A 103 7.20 5.20 -7.71
CA ASN A 103 7.22 6.06 -8.87
C ASN A 103 5.87 6.77 -9.00
N ILE A 104 5.90 8.08 -9.27
CA ILE A 104 4.71 8.87 -9.61
C ILE A 104 4.88 9.50 -10.98
N SER A 105 3.85 9.43 -11.80
CA SER A 105 3.84 10.00 -13.15
C SER A 105 2.45 10.47 -13.57
N SER A 106 2.42 11.38 -14.55
CA SER A 106 1.20 11.82 -15.21
C SER A 106 1.08 11.16 -16.59
N SER A 107 -0.13 10.76 -16.99
CA SER A 107 -0.39 10.30 -18.34
C SER A 107 -1.14 11.36 -19.18
N PHE A 108 -1.07 11.21 -20.50
CA PHE A 108 -1.71 12.16 -21.45
C PHE A 108 -3.23 12.23 -21.31
N ASP A 109 -3.88 11.18 -20.77
CA ASP A 109 -5.32 11.10 -20.59
C ASP A 109 -5.80 11.60 -19.21
N ARG A 110 -5.07 12.56 -18.64
CA ARG A 110 -5.39 13.20 -17.35
C ARG A 110 -5.49 12.20 -16.19
N LYS A 111 -4.53 11.29 -16.08
CA LYS A 111 -4.41 10.37 -14.95
C LYS A 111 -3.10 10.57 -14.24
N ILE A 112 -3.11 10.30 -12.95
CA ILE A 112 -1.91 10.23 -12.13
C ILE A 112 -1.70 8.79 -11.76
N ILE A 113 -0.52 8.26 -12.05
CA ILE A 113 -0.16 6.87 -11.85
C ILE A 113 0.87 6.81 -10.73
N VAL A 114 0.56 6.06 -9.67
CA VAL A 114 1.49 5.75 -8.59
C VAL A 114 1.81 4.26 -8.65
N LYS A 115 3.10 3.92 -8.75
CA LYS A 115 3.58 2.54 -8.75
C LYS A 115 4.46 2.28 -7.56
N ILE A 116 4.21 1.16 -6.86
CA ILE A 116 5.09 0.64 -5.83
C ILE A 116 5.54 -0.76 -6.28
N ILE A 117 6.85 -0.91 -6.45
CA ILE A 117 7.47 -2.11 -7.02
C ILE A 117 8.47 -2.66 -6.01
N ASP A 118 8.35 -3.92 -5.65
CA ASP A 118 9.31 -4.61 -4.80
C ASP A 118 10.11 -5.68 -5.56
N GLU A 119 11.22 -6.10 -4.96
CA GLU A 119 12.06 -7.19 -5.45
C GLU A 119 11.79 -8.52 -4.73
N GLY A 120 10.66 -8.63 -4.04
CA GLY A 120 10.26 -9.81 -3.29
C GLY A 120 9.96 -11.04 -4.17
N GLN A 121 9.20 -11.97 -3.62
CA GLN A 121 8.88 -13.22 -4.33
C GLN A 121 7.82 -13.04 -5.44
N GLY A 122 7.07 -11.93 -5.44
CA GLY A 122 5.92 -11.71 -6.30
C GLY A 122 4.68 -12.50 -5.86
N PHE A 123 3.65 -12.46 -6.70
CA PHE A 123 2.41 -13.21 -6.50
C PHE A 123 2.53 -14.61 -7.07
N LYS A 124 2.08 -15.62 -6.32
CA LYS A 124 2.05 -17.02 -6.77
C LYS A 124 0.88 -17.30 -7.71
N GLU A 125 -0.18 -16.52 -7.62
CA GLU A 125 -1.40 -16.69 -8.40
C GLU A 125 -1.42 -15.79 -9.63
N ASN A 126 -1.97 -16.29 -10.72
CA ASN A 126 -2.20 -15.50 -11.94
C ASN A 126 -3.33 -14.49 -11.75
N ASP A 127 -4.33 -14.82 -10.91
CA ASP A 127 -5.44 -13.93 -10.56
C ASP A 127 -5.12 -13.16 -9.27
N THR A 128 -4.58 -11.97 -9.44
CA THR A 128 -4.22 -11.07 -8.33
C THR A 128 -5.42 -10.32 -7.75
N THR A 129 -6.63 -10.47 -8.28
CA THR A 129 -7.84 -9.79 -7.74
C THR A 129 -8.19 -10.27 -6.33
N LYS A 130 -7.85 -11.51 -6.00
CA LYS A 130 -8.13 -12.13 -4.70
C LYS A 130 -7.36 -11.50 -3.54
N ILE A 131 -6.19 -10.89 -3.80
CA ILE A 131 -5.35 -10.31 -2.75
C ILE A 131 -6.02 -9.12 -2.04
N PHE A 132 -7.00 -8.49 -2.67
CA PHE A 132 -7.78 -7.39 -2.09
C PHE A 132 -8.97 -7.85 -1.24
N LYS A 133 -9.22 -9.15 -1.15
CA LYS A 133 -10.29 -9.69 -0.28
C LYS A 133 -9.86 -9.61 1.19
N ARG A 134 -10.82 -9.38 2.08
CA ARG A 134 -10.61 -9.37 3.54
C ARG A 134 -10.00 -10.71 3.99
N PHE A 135 -9.03 -10.64 4.91
CA PHE A 135 -8.37 -11.81 5.51
C PHE A 135 -7.61 -12.69 4.53
N TYR A 136 -7.37 -12.21 3.30
CA TYR A 136 -6.54 -12.95 2.36
C TYR A 136 -5.06 -12.83 2.75
N SER A 137 -4.39 -13.98 2.91
CA SER A 137 -2.96 -14.06 3.17
C SER A 137 -2.36 -15.29 2.50
N ASN A 138 -1.28 -15.10 1.76
CA ASN A 138 -0.49 -16.17 1.12
C ASN A 138 0.74 -16.56 1.96
N ARG A 139 0.69 -16.40 3.29
CA ARG A 139 1.81 -16.67 4.20
C ARG A 139 1.44 -17.78 5.20
N PRO A 140 1.55 -19.07 4.83
CA PRO A 140 1.23 -20.15 5.75
C PRO A 140 2.13 -20.16 7.00
N ASP A 141 3.42 -19.76 6.86
CA ASP A 141 4.42 -19.87 7.94
C ASP A 141 4.47 -18.63 8.86
N LYS A 142 3.81 -17.53 8.48
CA LYS A 142 3.72 -16.28 9.23
C LYS A 142 2.28 -15.85 9.45
N PHE A 143 1.40 -16.80 9.52
CA PHE A 143 -0.01 -16.58 9.79
C PHE A 143 -0.13 -15.97 11.20
N GLY A 144 -0.51 -14.69 11.30
CA GLY A 144 -0.66 -13.97 12.57
C GLY A 144 0.22 -12.73 12.72
N GLU A 145 1.27 -12.53 11.91
CA GLU A 145 2.03 -11.28 11.90
C GLU A 145 1.30 -10.13 11.17
N HIS A 146 0.37 -10.47 10.25
CA HIS A 146 -0.44 -9.50 9.51
C HIS A 146 -1.89 -9.98 9.42
N SER A 147 -2.84 -9.08 9.64
CA SER A 147 -4.29 -9.38 9.66
C SER A 147 -4.90 -9.77 8.31
N GLY A 148 -4.20 -9.51 7.20
CA GLY A 148 -4.76 -9.65 5.85
C GLY A 148 -5.80 -8.59 5.50
N LEU A 149 -5.86 -7.50 6.25
CA LEU A 149 -6.78 -6.37 6.03
C LEU A 149 -6.14 -5.22 5.24
N GLY A 150 -4.81 -5.06 5.27
CA GLY A 150 -4.12 -3.92 4.69
C GLY A 150 -4.45 -3.66 3.21
N LEU A 151 -4.40 -4.68 2.35
CA LEU A 151 -4.74 -4.53 0.93
C LEU A 151 -6.24 -4.34 0.69
N ASN A 152 -7.11 -4.86 1.56
CA ASN A 152 -8.54 -4.56 1.50
C ASN A 152 -8.82 -3.10 1.86
N ILE A 153 -8.16 -2.56 2.89
CA ILE A 153 -8.22 -1.13 3.25
C ILE A 153 -7.76 -0.28 2.07
N VAL A 154 -6.62 -0.62 1.47
CA VAL A 154 -6.12 0.07 0.25
C VAL A 154 -7.18 0.10 -0.84
N LYS A 155 -7.80 -1.05 -1.15
CA LYS A 155 -8.83 -1.13 -2.19
C LYS A 155 -10.02 -0.21 -1.91
N ASN A 156 -10.53 -0.22 -0.67
CA ASN A 156 -11.65 0.63 -0.27
C ASN A 156 -11.30 2.12 -0.37
N LEU A 157 -10.10 2.51 0.06
CA LEU A 157 -9.64 3.89 -0.01
C LEU A 157 -9.40 4.34 -1.46
N VAL A 158 -8.85 3.47 -2.30
CA VAL A 158 -8.68 3.73 -3.74
C VAL A 158 -10.04 3.94 -4.41
N ASP A 159 -11.03 3.09 -4.11
CA ASP A 159 -12.39 3.22 -4.65
C ASP A 159 -13.06 4.51 -4.16
N LEU A 160 -12.85 4.90 -2.89
CA LEU A 160 -13.32 6.17 -2.35
C LEU A 160 -12.82 7.37 -3.15
N HIS A 161 -11.59 7.32 -3.68
CA HIS A 161 -10.98 8.37 -4.50
C HIS A 161 -11.33 8.26 -5.99
N ASN A 162 -12.29 7.42 -6.38
CA ASN A 162 -12.63 7.11 -7.78
C ASN A 162 -11.41 6.67 -8.61
N ALA A 163 -10.44 6.06 -7.94
CA ALA A 163 -9.22 5.52 -8.53
C ALA A 163 -9.34 4.02 -8.79
N SER A 164 -8.39 3.44 -9.47
CA SER A 164 -8.28 2.00 -9.66
C SER A 164 -6.93 1.49 -9.18
N ILE A 165 -6.89 0.23 -8.72
CA ILE A 165 -5.66 -0.43 -8.32
C ILE A 165 -5.50 -1.76 -9.04
N LYS A 166 -4.28 -2.04 -9.48
CA LYS A 166 -3.89 -3.29 -10.14
C LYS A 166 -2.62 -3.84 -9.49
N ALA A 167 -2.59 -5.14 -9.33
CA ALA A 167 -1.42 -5.87 -8.86
C ALA A 167 -0.93 -6.81 -9.95
N THR A 168 0.38 -6.81 -10.21
CA THR A 168 1.02 -7.67 -11.22
C THR A 168 2.39 -8.13 -10.72
N ASN A 169 2.90 -9.21 -11.30
CA ASN A 169 4.32 -9.56 -11.14
C ASN A 169 5.17 -8.69 -12.08
N ARG A 170 6.43 -8.47 -11.73
CA ARG A 170 7.41 -7.85 -12.63
C ARG A 170 7.65 -8.77 -13.85
N LEU A 171 7.81 -8.16 -15.03
CA LEU A 171 7.87 -8.92 -16.29
C LEU A 171 9.16 -9.72 -16.45
N SER A 172 10.30 -9.19 -16.00
CA SER A 172 11.63 -9.74 -16.28
C SER A 172 12.41 -10.19 -15.04
N GLN A 173 11.88 -9.96 -13.86
CA GLN A 173 12.55 -10.24 -12.58
C GLN A 173 11.51 -10.68 -11.54
N LYS A 174 11.98 -11.29 -10.43
CA LYS A 174 11.11 -11.54 -9.27
C LYS A 174 10.67 -10.22 -8.66
N GLY A 175 9.45 -10.19 -8.13
CA GLY A 175 8.88 -9.04 -7.43
C GLY A 175 7.45 -8.78 -7.83
N ALA A 176 6.80 -7.94 -7.03
CA ALA A 176 5.45 -7.47 -7.27
C ALA A 176 5.44 -6.00 -7.70
N SER A 177 4.38 -5.60 -8.38
CA SER A 177 4.08 -4.22 -8.75
C SER A 177 2.63 -3.91 -8.42
N MET A 178 2.43 -2.90 -7.57
CA MET A 178 1.12 -2.32 -7.27
C MET A 178 1.02 -1.00 -8.01
N GLU A 179 0.00 -0.86 -8.86
CA GLU A 179 -0.26 0.34 -9.65
C GLU A 179 -1.60 0.94 -9.26
N ILE A 180 -1.60 2.20 -8.84
CA ILE A 180 -2.82 2.98 -8.58
C ILE A 180 -2.95 4.05 -9.65
N ILE A 181 -4.15 4.21 -10.18
CA ILE A 181 -4.47 5.20 -11.21
C ILE A 181 -5.55 6.12 -10.67
N PHE A 182 -5.17 7.37 -10.38
CA PHE A 182 -6.07 8.42 -9.92
C PHE A 182 -6.53 9.29 -11.09
N PRO A 183 -7.80 9.77 -11.09
CA PRO A 183 -8.22 10.83 -11.99
C PRO A 183 -7.53 12.15 -11.59
N LYS A 184 -6.89 12.82 -12.56
CA LYS A 184 -6.29 14.16 -12.36
C LYS A 184 -7.38 15.23 -12.44
N VAL A 185 -7.34 16.22 -11.56
CA VAL A 185 -8.29 17.34 -11.51
C VAL A 185 -7.73 18.59 -12.19
#